data_7961c619e25a0080ef0c35f9a6b60364
#
_entry.id   7961c619e25a0080ef0c35f9a6b60364
#
_cell.length_a   1.000
_cell.length_b   1.000
_cell.length_c   1.000
_cell.angle_alpha   90.00
_cell.angle_beta   90.00
_cell.angle_gamma   90.00
#
_symmetry.space_group_name_H-M   'P 1'
#
loop_
_entity.id
_entity.type
_entity.pdbx_description
1 polymer ?
#
loop_
_entity_poly.entity_id
_entity_poly.type
_entity_poly.pdbx_seq_one_letter_code
_entity_poly.pdbx_strand_id
1 'polypeptide(L)'
;MSAEVSDIRENPAVNRYVLFYESADDVMSKAPAVYSDHLARLKEFKARGELLMVGTFADPQADGSMAIFDSRDAAESFAGGDPFVLQGVVRSWTVKEWFESSADI
;
A
#
# COMPACT_ATOMS: atom_id res chain seq x y z
N MET A 1 -29.54 -2.89 -9.01
CA MET A 1 -29.21 -2.56 -10.17
C MET A 1 -27.84 -2.05 -10.24
N SER A 2 -27.30 -2.33 -11.20
CA SER A 2 -25.93 -1.94 -11.40
C SER A 2 -25.76 -0.46 -11.54
N ALA A 3 -26.85 0.31 -11.66
CA ALA A 3 -26.73 1.75 -11.80
C ALA A 3 -26.04 2.38 -10.63
N GLU A 4 -26.28 1.87 -9.43
CA GLU A 4 -25.63 2.43 -8.25
C GLU A 4 -24.12 2.23 -8.29
N VAL A 5 -23.71 1.05 -8.71
CA VAL A 5 -22.28 0.77 -8.81
C VAL A 5 -21.66 1.64 -9.89
N SER A 6 -22.36 1.80 -11.03
CA SER A 6 -21.85 2.65 -12.09
C SER A 6 -21.70 4.09 -11.64
N ASP A 7 -22.69 4.61 -10.91
CA ASP A 7 -22.63 5.98 -10.43
C ASP A 7 -21.44 6.21 -9.52
N ILE A 8 -21.16 5.28 -8.64
CA ILE A 8 -20.03 5.39 -7.73
C ILE A 8 -18.73 5.47 -8.53
N ARG A 9 -18.60 4.70 -9.62
CA ARG A 9 -17.39 4.68 -10.40
C ARG A 9 -17.25 5.87 -11.33
N GLU A 10 -18.36 6.42 -11.77
CA GLU A 10 -18.32 7.45 -12.79
C GLU A 10 -18.20 8.84 -12.21
N ASN A 11 -18.67 9.06 -11.00
CA ASN A 11 -18.79 10.42 -10.50
C ASN A 11 -18.54 10.50 -9.01
N PRO A 12 -17.41 10.86 -8.62
CA PRO A 12 -16.17 11.10 -9.35
C PRO A 12 -15.10 10.10 -8.97
N ALA A 13 -15.37 8.86 -9.13
CA ALA A 13 -14.44 7.81 -8.70
C ALA A 13 -13.06 8.02 -9.32
N VAL A 14 -12.04 7.86 -8.50
CA VAL A 14 -10.65 7.94 -8.92
C VAL A 14 -10.02 6.58 -8.64
N ASN A 15 -9.34 6.03 -9.64
CA ASN A 15 -8.70 4.74 -9.47
C ASN A 15 -7.47 4.87 -8.59
N ARG A 16 -7.41 4.03 -7.57
CA ARG A 16 -6.26 3.91 -6.70
C ARG A 16 -5.85 2.45 -6.63
N TYR A 17 -4.65 2.20 -6.14
CA TYR A 17 -4.11 0.85 -6.06
C TYR A 17 -3.56 0.66 -4.67
N VAL A 18 -4.17 -0.26 -3.92
CA VAL A 18 -3.85 -0.45 -2.52
C VAL A 18 -2.93 -1.66 -2.40
N LEU A 19 -1.75 -1.43 -1.85
CA LEU A 19 -0.78 -2.46 -1.56
C LEU A 19 -0.98 -2.89 -0.11
N PHE A 20 -1.23 -4.18 0.08
CA PHE A 20 -1.36 -4.78 1.41
C PHE A 20 -0.13 -5.62 1.70
N TYR A 21 0.46 -5.40 2.86
CA TYR A 21 1.58 -6.18 3.37
C TYR A 21 1.11 -7.09 4.49
N GLU A 22 1.44 -8.37 4.36
CA GLU A 22 1.28 -9.33 5.45
C GLU A 22 2.62 -9.47 6.16
N SER A 23 2.63 -9.26 7.47
CA SER A 23 3.87 -9.29 8.25
C SER A 23 4.40 -10.72 8.38
N ALA A 24 5.72 -10.86 8.30
CA ALA A 24 6.38 -12.11 8.65
C ALA A 24 6.35 -12.29 10.17
N ASP A 25 6.70 -13.49 10.63
CA ASP A 25 6.78 -13.75 12.06
C ASP A 25 7.82 -12.82 12.70
N ASP A 26 7.58 -12.42 13.92
CA ASP A 26 8.49 -11.55 14.67
C ASP A 26 8.76 -10.23 13.96
N VAL A 27 7.72 -9.63 13.38
CA VAL A 27 7.88 -8.42 12.57
C VAL A 27 8.53 -7.29 13.36
N MET A 28 8.18 -7.11 14.63
CA MET A 28 8.72 -6.01 15.42
C MET A 28 10.20 -6.19 15.75
N SER A 29 10.69 -7.43 15.72
CA SER A 29 12.12 -7.70 15.90
C SER A 29 12.90 -7.52 14.61
N LYS A 30 12.26 -7.77 13.46
CA LYS A 30 12.93 -7.73 12.16
C LYS A 30 12.94 -6.35 11.53
N ALA A 31 11.85 -5.61 11.69
CA ALA A 31 11.68 -4.33 11.01
C ALA A 31 12.74 -3.28 11.33
N PRO A 32 13.16 -3.10 12.59
CA PRO A 32 14.10 -2.01 12.90
C PRO A 32 15.41 -2.05 12.12
N ALA A 33 15.93 -3.24 11.85
CA ALA A 33 17.21 -3.37 11.14
C ALA A 33 17.12 -2.94 9.67
N VAL A 34 15.92 -2.92 9.11
CA VAL A 34 15.69 -2.66 7.68
C VAL A 34 14.94 -1.34 7.46
N TYR A 35 14.50 -0.72 8.54
CA TYR A 35 13.56 0.40 8.45
C TYR A 35 14.10 1.58 7.68
N SER A 36 15.36 1.95 7.87
CA SER A 36 15.90 3.15 7.19
C SER A 36 15.90 2.99 5.68
N ASP A 37 16.22 1.81 5.17
CA ASP A 37 16.21 1.56 3.74
C ASP A 37 14.80 1.52 3.19
N HIS A 38 13.88 0.92 3.93
CA HIS A 38 12.45 0.93 3.58
C HIS A 38 11.92 2.36 3.53
N LEU A 39 12.27 3.19 4.52
CA LEU A 39 11.82 4.58 4.58
C LEU A 39 12.37 5.37 3.40
N ALA A 40 13.63 5.15 3.03
CA ALA A 40 14.22 5.84 1.88
C ALA A 40 13.44 5.54 0.60
N ARG A 41 13.01 4.30 0.42
CA ARG A 41 12.21 3.94 -0.75
C ARG A 41 10.82 4.55 -0.72
N LEU A 42 10.19 4.62 0.45
CA LEU A 42 8.92 5.33 0.59
C LEU A 42 9.04 6.79 0.16
N LYS A 43 10.10 7.45 0.61
CA LYS A 43 10.33 8.85 0.27
C LYS A 43 10.55 9.04 -1.22
N GLU A 44 11.24 8.11 -1.85
CA GLU A 44 11.49 8.15 -3.29
C GLU A 44 10.18 8.09 -4.07
N PHE A 45 9.31 7.14 -3.74
CA PHE A 45 8.05 7.01 -4.45
C PHE A 45 7.10 8.17 -4.15
N LYS A 46 7.14 8.70 -2.93
CA LYS A 46 6.36 9.88 -2.59
C LYS A 46 6.83 11.09 -3.38
N ALA A 47 8.14 11.28 -3.52
CA ALA A 47 8.68 12.42 -4.26
C ALA A 47 8.27 12.39 -5.73
N ARG A 48 8.05 11.20 -6.29
CA ARG A 48 7.59 11.06 -7.67
C ARG A 48 6.07 11.21 -7.81
N GLY A 49 5.36 11.39 -6.70
CA GLY A 49 3.91 11.50 -6.73
C GLY A 49 3.18 10.19 -6.87
N GLU A 50 3.89 9.06 -6.77
CA GLU A 50 3.30 7.75 -6.96
C GLU A 50 2.72 7.17 -5.68
N LEU A 51 3.36 7.42 -4.55
CA LEU A 51 2.87 6.99 -3.24
C LEU A 51 2.03 8.11 -2.63
N LEU A 52 0.77 7.81 -2.34
CA LEU A 52 -0.19 8.81 -1.86
C LEU A 52 -0.39 8.73 -0.36
N MET A 53 -0.47 7.51 0.18
CA MET A 53 -0.68 7.28 1.61
C MET A 53 0.02 5.99 2.00
N VAL A 54 0.49 5.93 3.24
CA VAL A 54 1.06 4.72 3.80
C VAL A 54 0.79 4.70 5.30
N GLY A 55 0.53 3.51 5.83
CA GLY A 55 0.29 3.37 7.25
C GLY A 55 0.41 1.93 7.71
N THR A 56 0.56 1.79 9.02
CA THR A 56 0.69 0.50 9.68
C THR A 56 -0.54 0.31 10.56
N PHE A 57 -1.13 -0.87 10.51
CA PHE A 57 -2.30 -1.15 11.35
C PHE A 57 -1.88 -1.22 12.81
N ALA A 58 -2.86 -1.07 13.71
CA ALA A 58 -2.59 -0.97 15.15
C ALA A 58 -1.87 -2.20 15.70
N ASP A 59 -2.16 -3.37 15.12
CA ASP A 59 -1.48 -4.62 15.45
C ASP A 59 -0.71 -5.08 14.21
N PRO A 60 0.55 -4.65 14.03
CA PRO A 60 1.28 -4.97 12.81
C PRO A 60 1.51 -6.46 12.58
N GLN A 61 1.64 -7.24 13.65
CA GLN A 61 1.86 -8.67 13.52
C GLN A 61 0.64 -9.35 12.93
N ALA A 62 -0.55 -8.98 13.40
CA ALA A 62 -1.78 -9.60 12.94
C ALA A 62 -2.28 -9.02 11.62
N ASP A 63 -2.16 -7.71 11.45
CA ASP A 63 -2.86 -7.01 10.38
C ASP A 63 -1.94 -6.36 9.34
N GLY A 64 -0.65 -6.27 9.61
CA GLY A 64 0.31 -5.72 8.67
C GLY A 64 0.18 -4.23 8.44
N SER A 65 0.34 -3.83 7.19
CA SER A 65 0.31 -2.43 6.79
C SER A 65 -0.27 -2.30 5.39
N MET A 66 -0.55 -1.05 4.98
CA MET A 66 -1.01 -0.82 3.62
C MET A 66 -0.50 0.52 3.10
N ALA A 67 -0.47 0.64 1.78
CA ALA A 67 -0.09 1.87 1.11
C ALA A 67 -0.98 2.06 -0.10
N ILE A 68 -1.22 3.32 -0.47
CA ILE A 68 -2.07 3.65 -1.61
C ILE A 68 -1.21 4.35 -2.66
N PHE A 69 -1.28 3.84 -3.89
CA PHE A 69 -0.50 4.33 -5.03
C PHE A 69 -1.42 4.85 -6.12
N ASP A 70 -0.87 5.68 -7.00
CA ASP A 70 -1.62 6.24 -8.12
C ASP A 70 -1.75 5.27 -9.31
N SER A 71 -0.94 4.21 -9.35
CA SER A 71 -1.01 3.21 -10.41
C SER A 71 -0.64 1.84 -9.89
N ARG A 72 -1.14 0.80 -10.60
CA ARG A 72 -0.77 -0.57 -10.27
C ARG A 72 0.72 -0.81 -10.47
N ASP A 73 1.27 -0.26 -11.56
CA ASP A 73 2.70 -0.43 -11.83
C ASP A 73 3.55 0.13 -10.71
N ALA A 74 3.19 1.30 -10.18
CA ALA A 74 3.94 1.89 -9.08
C ALA A 74 3.84 1.03 -7.82
N ALA A 75 2.66 0.51 -7.51
CA ALA A 75 2.46 -0.34 -6.33
C ALA A 75 3.29 -1.62 -6.43
N GLU A 76 3.23 -2.28 -7.60
CA GLU A 76 3.96 -3.53 -7.81
C GLU A 76 5.46 -3.29 -7.86
N SER A 77 5.90 -2.20 -8.48
CA SER A 77 7.31 -1.84 -8.52
C SER A 77 7.84 -1.57 -7.12
N PHE A 78 7.07 -0.83 -6.32
CA PHE A 78 7.46 -0.54 -4.95
C PHE A 78 7.68 -1.84 -4.16
N ALA A 79 6.68 -2.71 -4.17
CA ALA A 79 6.74 -3.96 -3.39
C ALA A 79 7.87 -4.87 -3.87
N GLY A 80 8.08 -4.93 -5.18
CA GLY A 80 9.09 -5.81 -5.76
C GLY A 80 10.51 -5.43 -5.39
N GLY A 81 10.76 -4.19 -4.98
CA GLY A 81 12.09 -3.73 -4.60
C GLY A 81 12.19 -3.23 -3.16
N ASP A 82 11.12 -3.35 -2.39
CA ASP A 82 11.13 -2.85 -1.01
C ASP A 82 12.02 -3.73 -0.13
N PRO A 83 13.00 -3.13 0.57
CA PRO A 83 13.83 -3.89 1.51
C PRO A 83 13.03 -4.69 2.53
N PHE A 84 11.87 -4.23 2.96
CA PHE A 84 11.01 -5.01 3.86
C PHE A 84 10.58 -6.33 3.24
N VAL A 85 10.33 -6.34 1.94
CA VAL A 85 9.99 -7.58 1.23
C VAL A 85 11.24 -8.43 1.00
N LEU A 86 12.29 -7.79 0.50
CA LEU A 86 13.51 -8.50 0.13
C LEU A 86 14.25 -9.11 1.33
N GLN A 87 14.11 -8.48 2.51
CA GLN A 87 14.81 -8.91 3.72
C GLN A 87 13.90 -9.71 4.66
N GLY A 88 12.71 -10.09 4.21
CA GLY A 88 11.86 -11.01 4.97
C GLY A 88 11.09 -10.40 6.13
N VAL A 89 10.91 -9.10 6.16
CA VAL A 89 10.04 -8.42 7.13
C VAL A 89 8.57 -8.62 6.74
N VAL A 90 8.30 -8.64 5.43
CA VAL A 90 6.98 -8.87 4.84
C VAL A 90 6.94 -10.29 4.29
N ARG A 91 5.91 -11.05 4.69
CA ARG A 91 5.74 -12.43 4.24
C ARG A 91 5.18 -12.49 2.82
N SER A 92 4.18 -11.66 2.56
CA SER A 92 3.53 -11.62 1.24
C SER A 92 2.89 -10.28 1.04
N TRP A 93 2.56 -9.97 -0.21
CA TRP A 93 1.88 -8.72 -0.52
C TRP A 93 0.90 -8.92 -1.67
N THR A 94 -0.12 -8.07 -1.70
CA THR A 94 -1.12 -8.05 -2.79
C THR A 94 -1.46 -6.61 -3.12
N VAL A 95 -1.86 -6.39 -4.37
CA VAL A 95 -2.33 -5.08 -4.84
C VAL A 95 -3.78 -5.23 -5.28
N LYS A 96 -4.64 -4.34 -4.79
CA LYS A 96 -6.05 -4.32 -5.16
C LYS A 96 -6.40 -2.97 -5.74
N GLU A 97 -7.10 -2.99 -6.84
CA GLU A 97 -7.66 -1.76 -7.40
C GLU A 97 -8.82 -1.29 -6.54
N TRP A 98 -8.89 0.02 -6.32
CA TRP A 98 -9.85 0.61 -5.40
C TRP A 98 -10.37 1.90 -6.02
N PHE A 99 -11.68 2.06 -6.01
CA PHE A 99 -12.31 3.25 -6.56
C PHE A 99 -12.64 4.19 -5.41
N GLU A 100 -11.83 5.24 -5.32
CA GLU A 100 -12.00 6.22 -4.26
C GLU A 100 -13.16 7.15 -4.61
N SER A 101 -14.06 7.35 -3.64
CA SER A 101 -15.13 8.33 -3.75
C SER A 101 -14.91 9.43 -2.75
N SER A 102 -15.44 10.62 -3.04
CA SER A 102 -15.39 11.72 -2.10
C SER A 102 -16.15 11.36 -0.83
N ALA A 103 -15.64 11.80 0.31
CA ALA A 103 -16.33 11.63 1.58
C ALA A 103 -17.62 12.45 1.65
N ASP A 104 -17.85 13.30 0.68
CA ASP A 104 -19.06 14.13 0.59
C ASP A 104 -20.20 13.45 -0.13
N ILE A 105 -20.08 12.20 -0.47
CA ILE A 105 -21.15 11.46 -1.15
C ILE A 105 -22.40 11.36 -0.29
#